data_91a446bdb677a38dc735f57ba6c1fd3c
#
_entry.id   91a446bdb677a38dc735f57ba6c1fd3c
#
_cell.length_a   1.000
_cell.length_b   1.000
_cell.length_c   1.000
_cell.angle_alpha   90.00
_cell.angle_beta   90.00
_cell.angle_gamma   90.00
#
_symmetry.space_group_name_H-M   'P 1'
#
loop_
_entity.id
_entity.type
_entity.pdbx_description
1 polymer ?
#
loop_
_entity_poly.entity_id
_entity_poly.type
_entity_poly.pdbx_seq_one_letter_code
_entity_poly.pdbx_strand_id
1 'polypeptide(L)'
;MTVQVEIATVALIARLEEEAAGRHRFSQETPYFTFEAGRKYLKVIYNSYGSRSVHAFVDKVSGDLYKAASWNAPAKGIRYNLLNNPPVNVDPNGSYLYR
;
A
#
# COMPACT_ATOMS: atom_id res chain seq x y z
N MET A 1 1.00 -15.51 -7.24
CA MET A 1 0.06 -14.42 -6.89
C MET A 1 -1.32 -14.75 -7.41
N THR A 2 -2.33 -14.58 -6.60
CA THR A 2 -3.70 -14.80 -7.07
C THR A 2 -4.23 -13.54 -7.76
N VAL A 3 -5.14 -13.74 -8.71
CA VAL A 3 -5.76 -12.62 -9.43
C VAL A 3 -6.52 -11.74 -8.46
N GLN A 4 -7.21 -12.34 -7.48
CA GLN A 4 -7.97 -11.59 -6.49
C GLN A 4 -7.08 -10.67 -5.66
N VAL A 5 -5.90 -11.13 -5.25
CA VAL A 5 -4.96 -10.31 -4.48
C VAL A 5 -4.42 -9.16 -5.34
N GLU A 6 -4.11 -9.43 -6.60
CA GLU A 6 -3.65 -8.38 -7.50
C GLU A 6 -4.71 -7.29 -7.70
N ILE A 7 -5.95 -7.69 -7.97
CA ILE A 7 -7.07 -6.77 -8.13
C ILE A 7 -7.27 -5.94 -6.85
N ALA A 8 -7.23 -6.59 -5.69
CA ALA A 8 -7.40 -5.91 -4.42
C ALA A 8 -6.27 -4.91 -4.14
N THR A 9 -5.05 -5.25 -4.54
CA THR A 9 -3.89 -4.35 -4.39
C THR A 9 -4.02 -3.13 -5.29
N VAL A 10 -4.46 -3.32 -6.55
CA VAL A 10 -4.72 -2.20 -7.46
C VAL A 10 -5.82 -1.31 -6.91
N ALA A 11 -6.87 -1.89 -6.35
CA ALA A 11 -7.96 -1.12 -5.73
C ALA A 11 -7.46 -0.31 -4.52
N LEU A 12 -6.60 -0.90 -3.69
CA LEU A 12 -5.98 -0.18 -2.57
C LEU A 12 -5.17 1.02 -3.07
N ILE A 13 -4.36 0.79 -4.09
CA ILE A 13 -3.53 1.86 -4.67
C ILE A 13 -4.41 2.99 -5.20
N ALA A 14 -5.51 2.66 -5.88
CA ALA A 14 -6.43 3.69 -6.39
C ALA A 14 -6.99 4.54 -5.26
N ARG A 15 -7.35 3.92 -4.14
CA ARG A 15 -7.85 4.64 -2.97
C ARG A 15 -6.77 5.54 -2.35
N LEU A 16 -5.54 5.04 -2.27
CA LEU A 16 -4.41 5.81 -1.74
C LEU A 16 -4.11 7.02 -2.62
N GLU A 17 -4.15 6.84 -3.93
CA GLU A 17 -3.91 7.94 -4.87
C GLU A 17 -5.02 8.98 -4.82
N GLU A 18 -6.26 8.56 -4.62
CA GLU A 18 -7.39 9.48 -4.45
C GLU A 18 -7.21 10.33 -3.20
N GLU A 19 -6.81 9.72 -2.08
CA GLU A 19 -6.53 10.45 -0.84
C GLU A 19 -5.35 11.40 -1.00
N ALA A 20 -4.29 10.96 -1.68
CA ALA A 20 -3.12 11.80 -1.93
C ALA A 20 -3.48 13.01 -2.80
N ALA A 21 -4.29 12.81 -3.84
CA ALA A 21 -4.73 13.89 -4.71
C ALA A 21 -5.54 14.94 -3.93
N GLY A 22 -6.42 14.49 -3.02
CA GLY A 22 -7.20 15.39 -2.19
C GLY A 22 -6.34 16.24 -1.27
N ARG A 23 -5.26 15.67 -0.72
CA ARG A 23 -4.35 16.36 0.19
C ARG A 23 -3.37 17.28 -0.53
N HIS A 24 -3.05 17.00 -1.79
CA HIS A 24 -2.03 17.72 -2.56
C HIS A 24 -2.59 18.46 -3.77
N ARG A 25 -3.89 18.78 -3.75
CA ARG A 25 -4.57 19.39 -4.91
C ARG A 25 -4.00 20.74 -5.33
N PHE A 26 -3.29 21.43 -4.44
CA PHE A 26 -2.66 22.70 -4.76
C PHE A 26 -1.16 22.58 -4.97
N SER A 27 -0.62 21.35 -4.93
CA SER A 27 0.80 21.11 -5.15
C SER A 27 1.08 20.94 -6.64
N GLN A 28 2.30 21.26 -7.06
CA GLN A 28 2.72 21.05 -8.45
C GLN A 28 2.88 19.58 -8.77
N GLU A 29 3.18 18.75 -7.78
CA GLU A 29 3.37 17.33 -7.95
C GLU A 29 2.51 16.58 -6.93
N THR A 30 1.70 15.63 -7.43
CA THR A 30 0.90 14.76 -6.58
C THR A 30 1.64 13.45 -6.39
N PRO A 31 1.82 12.98 -5.14
CA PRO A 31 2.40 11.66 -4.91
C PRO A 31 1.59 10.57 -5.58
N TYR A 32 2.26 9.50 -5.99
CA TYR A 32 1.60 8.36 -6.60
C TYR A 32 2.13 7.06 -6.01
N PHE A 33 1.40 5.98 -6.25
CA PHE A 33 1.72 4.67 -5.69
C PHE A 33 1.92 3.67 -6.82
N THR A 34 2.91 2.80 -6.64
CA THR A 34 3.16 1.68 -7.55
C THR A 34 3.32 0.43 -6.70
N PHE A 35 3.43 -0.74 -7.35
CA PHE A 35 3.78 -1.93 -6.62
C PHE A 35 4.76 -2.78 -7.41
N GLU A 36 5.56 -3.55 -6.68
CA GLU A 36 6.54 -4.47 -7.26
C GLU A 36 6.33 -5.84 -6.66
N ALA A 37 6.38 -6.88 -7.50
CA ALA A 37 6.23 -8.25 -7.05
C ALA A 37 7.58 -8.80 -6.59
N GLY A 38 7.66 -9.19 -5.32
CA GLY A 38 8.77 -9.95 -4.78
C GLY A 38 8.42 -11.43 -4.75
N ARG A 39 9.22 -12.21 -4.01
CA ARG A 39 9.01 -13.65 -3.91
C ARG A 39 7.70 -13.98 -3.17
N LYS A 40 7.47 -13.36 -2.03
CA LYS A 40 6.32 -13.65 -1.17
C LYS A 40 5.32 -12.50 -1.13
N TYR A 41 5.80 -11.27 -1.27
CA TYR A 41 4.98 -10.07 -1.08
C TYR A 41 4.94 -9.20 -2.32
N LEU A 42 3.83 -8.46 -2.45
CA LEU A 42 3.77 -7.28 -3.29
C LEU A 42 4.19 -6.11 -2.41
N LYS A 43 5.16 -5.34 -2.87
CA LYS A 43 5.65 -4.16 -2.17
C LYS A 43 4.91 -2.94 -2.72
N VAL A 44 4.10 -2.27 -1.89
CA VAL A 44 3.39 -1.06 -2.28
C VAL A 44 4.29 0.13 -1.99
N ILE A 45 4.60 0.91 -3.01
CA ILE A 45 5.62 1.95 -2.97
C ILE A 45 4.98 3.33 -3.09
N TYR A 46 5.33 4.22 -2.17
CA TYR A 46 4.95 5.63 -2.19
C TYR A 46 6.03 6.42 -2.93
N ASN A 47 5.64 7.16 -3.95
CA ASN A 47 6.55 7.94 -4.79
C ASN A 47 6.20 9.43 -4.65
N SER A 48 7.17 10.25 -4.26
CA SER A 48 6.96 11.68 -4.07
C SER A 48 8.25 12.45 -4.26
N TYR A 49 8.23 13.45 -5.14
CA TYR A 49 9.36 14.35 -5.38
C TYR A 49 10.69 13.62 -5.64
N GLY A 50 10.62 12.56 -6.45
CA GLY A 50 11.81 11.78 -6.79
C GLY A 50 12.25 10.80 -5.71
N SER A 51 11.59 10.78 -4.57
CA SER A 51 11.88 9.84 -3.48
C SER A 51 10.91 8.67 -3.50
N ARG A 52 11.38 7.52 -3.06
CA ARG A 52 10.57 6.30 -2.97
C ARG A 52 10.65 5.73 -1.56
N SER A 53 9.52 5.32 -1.02
CA SER A 53 9.48 4.63 0.26
C SER A 53 8.44 3.52 0.20
N VAL A 54 8.58 2.52 1.08
CA VAL A 54 7.62 1.42 1.11
C VAL A 54 6.45 1.83 1.99
N HIS A 55 5.24 1.79 1.42
CA HIS A 55 4.01 2.05 2.15
C HIS A 55 3.56 0.82 2.92
N ALA A 56 3.57 -0.34 2.25
CA ALA A 56 3.04 -1.57 2.82
C ALA A 56 3.52 -2.79 2.03
N PHE A 57 3.34 -3.96 2.64
CA PHE A 57 3.53 -5.25 1.97
C PHE A 57 2.22 -6.01 1.95
N VAL A 58 1.94 -6.71 0.86
CA VAL A 58 0.75 -7.56 0.71
C VAL A 58 1.22 -8.98 0.39
N ASP A 59 0.76 -9.96 1.17
CA ASP A 59 1.04 -11.37 0.87
C ASP A 59 0.38 -11.73 -0.47
N LYS A 60 1.17 -12.30 -1.38
CA LYS A 60 0.72 -12.56 -2.75
C LYS A 60 -0.36 -13.62 -2.85
N VAL A 61 -0.51 -14.44 -1.83
CA VAL A 61 -1.48 -15.55 -1.83
C VAL A 61 -2.67 -15.22 -0.95
N SER A 62 -2.45 -14.80 0.30
CA SER A 62 -3.52 -14.59 1.27
C SER A 62 -4.16 -13.22 1.20
N GLY A 63 -3.45 -12.22 0.69
CA GLY A 63 -3.92 -10.84 0.71
C GLY A 63 -3.70 -10.14 2.04
N ASP A 64 -2.96 -10.74 2.95
CA ASP A 64 -2.64 -10.11 4.24
C ASP A 64 -1.81 -8.85 4.01
N LEU A 65 -2.22 -7.77 4.66
CA LEU A 65 -1.60 -6.46 4.55
C LEU A 65 -0.75 -6.18 5.78
N TYR A 66 0.50 -5.83 5.56
CA TYR A 66 1.48 -5.55 6.61
C TYR A 66 2.02 -4.13 6.49
N LYS A 67 2.31 -3.52 7.65
CA LYS A 67 3.09 -2.30 7.71
C LYS A 67 4.53 -2.62 7.30
N ALA A 68 5.21 -1.68 6.66
CA ALA A 68 6.62 -1.86 6.32
C ALA A 68 7.50 -1.64 7.55
N ALA A 69 8.45 -2.54 7.78
CA ALA A 69 9.51 -2.35 8.77
C ALA A 69 10.73 -1.73 8.13
N SER A 70 11.00 -2.09 6.88
CA SER A 70 12.13 -1.56 6.10
C SER A 70 11.78 -1.69 4.62
N TRP A 71 12.72 -1.25 3.76
CA TRP A 71 12.54 -1.38 2.30
C TRP A 71 12.30 -2.82 1.86
N ASN A 72 12.89 -3.79 2.55
CA ASN A 72 12.85 -5.19 2.11
C ASN A 72 12.02 -6.12 3.00
N ALA A 73 11.45 -5.61 4.10
CA ALA A 73 10.78 -6.50 5.04
C ALA A 73 9.53 -5.87 5.66
N PRO A 74 8.45 -6.66 5.79
CA PRO A 74 7.27 -6.22 6.52
C PRO A 74 7.51 -6.26 8.04
N ALA A 75 6.80 -5.40 8.76
CA ALA A 75 6.73 -5.47 10.21
C ALA A 75 5.88 -6.68 10.62
N LYS A 76 6.14 -7.23 11.80
CA LYS A 76 5.37 -8.37 12.28
C LYS A 76 3.92 -7.98 12.53
N GLY A 77 3.03 -8.92 12.26
CA GLY A 77 1.61 -8.78 12.54
C GLY A 77 0.81 -8.28 11.34
N ILE A 78 -0.23 -9.04 11.03
CA ILE A 78 -1.17 -8.69 9.97
C ILE A 78 -1.99 -7.48 10.42
N ARG A 79 -2.03 -6.43 9.61
CA ARG A 79 -2.83 -5.24 9.90
C ARG A 79 -4.26 -5.37 9.39
N TYR A 80 -4.41 -5.86 8.16
CA TYR A 80 -5.69 -6.08 7.49
C TYR A 80 -5.52 -7.24 6.54
N ASN A 81 -6.62 -7.68 5.94
CA ASN A 81 -6.58 -8.62 4.82
C ASN A 81 -7.41 -8.01 3.70
N LEU A 82 -6.80 -7.83 2.53
CA LEU A 82 -7.45 -7.11 1.43
C LEU A 82 -8.67 -7.84 0.86
N LEU A 83 -8.75 -9.16 1.06
CA LEU A 83 -9.87 -9.95 0.55
C LEU A 83 -11.02 -10.08 1.55
N ASN A 84 -10.68 -10.22 2.85
CA ASN A 84 -11.67 -10.55 3.88
C ASN A 84 -11.93 -9.41 4.88
N ASN A 85 -10.94 -8.56 5.11
CA ASN A 85 -11.04 -7.49 6.10
C ASN A 85 -10.21 -6.29 5.63
N PRO A 86 -10.60 -5.68 4.49
CA PRO A 86 -9.85 -4.54 3.97
C PRO A 86 -9.98 -3.32 4.88
N PRO A 87 -9.01 -2.41 4.86
CA PRO A 87 -9.11 -1.19 5.67
C PRO A 87 -10.26 -0.33 5.17
N VAL A 88 -11.07 0.18 6.10
CA VAL A 88 -12.19 1.07 5.77
C VAL A 88 -11.66 2.44 5.36
N ASN A 89 -10.69 2.94 6.12
CA ASN A 89 -10.04 4.22 5.83
C ASN A 89 -8.58 3.99 5.51
N VAL A 90 -8.07 4.68 4.52
CA VAL A 90 -6.66 4.62 4.14
C VAL A 90 -6.12 6.04 4.06
N ASP A 91 -4.81 6.19 4.23
CA ASP A 91 -4.14 7.47 4.04
C ASP A 91 -2.73 7.25 3.48
N PRO A 92 -2.20 8.26 2.74
CA PRO A 92 -0.89 8.12 2.10
C PRO A 92 0.27 7.99 3.09
N ASN A 93 0.09 8.44 4.33
CA ASN A 93 1.13 8.36 5.36
C ASN A 93 1.22 6.99 6.00
N GLY A 94 0.23 6.13 5.78
CA GLY A 94 0.23 4.80 6.34
C GLY A 94 -0.20 4.72 7.79
N SER A 95 -0.79 5.78 8.35
CA SER A 95 -1.20 5.77 9.75
C SER A 95 -2.27 4.73 10.06
N TYR A 96 -3.09 4.37 9.08
CA TYR A 96 -4.10 3.32 9.26
C TYR A 96 -3.48 1.94 9.53
N LEU A 97 -2.19 1.75 9.24
CA LEU A 97 -1.48 0.50 9.47
C LEU A 97 -0.92 0.36 10.89
N TYR A 98 -1.04 1.41 11.70
CA TYR A 98 -0.63 1.38 13.11
C TYR A 98 -1.79 0.91 13.96
N ARG A 99 -1.82 -0.39 14.20
CA ARG A 99 -2.89 -1.03 14.97
C ARG A 99 -2.34 -1.78 16.16
#